data_8d4224739899e26c1653221aa1688425
#
_entry.id   8d4224739899e26c1653221aa1688425
#
_cell.length_a   1.000
_cell.length_b   1.000
_cell.length_c   1.000
_cell.angle_alpha   90.00
_cell.angle_beta   90.00
_cell.angle_gamma   90.00
#
_symmetry.space_group_name_H-M   'P 1'
#
loop_
_entity.id
_entity.type
_entity.pdbx_description
1 polymer ?
#
loop_
_entity_poly.entity_id
_entity_poly.type
_entity_poly.pdbx_seq_one_letter_code
_entity_poly.pdbx_strand_id
1 'polypeptide(L)' 'MSVKEPHEIMCPVCGKYMFKEPFEECPVCGWQNDIVQADYPDWTECGNFMSLNECRKAWKEGKEFY' A
#
# COMPACT_ATOMS: atom_id res chain seq x y z
N MET A 1 -0.97 -16.56 22.10
CA MET A 1 -1.81 -15.81 21.17
C MET A 1 -0.97 -14.75 20.45
N SER A 2 -0.94 -14.78 19.15
CA SER A 2 -0.10 -13.86 18.40
C SER A 2 -0.80 -12.51 18.23
N VAL A 3 0.00 -11.45 18.36
CA VAL A 3 -0.49 -10.09 18.11
C VAL A 3 -0.18 -9.77 16.64
N LYS A 4 -1.17 -9.23 15.94
CA LYS A 4 -0.98 -8.85 14.55
C LYS A 4 -0.02 -7.66 14.48
N GLU A 5 0.98 -7.79 13.64
CA GLU A 5 1.92 -6.70 13.39
C GLU A 5 1.24 -5.56 12.65
N PRO A 6 1.63 -4.29 12.89
CA PRO A 6 0.97 -3.17 12.22
C PRO A 6 1.12 -3.18 10.70
N HIS A 7 2.15 -3.85 10.16
CA HIS A 7 2.34 -3.95 8.72
C HIS A 7 1.67 -5.20 8.12
N GLU A 8 0.98 -6.00 8.93
CA GLU A 8 0.21 -7.13 8.42
C GLU A 8 -1.18 -6.65 8.03
N ILE A 9 -1.28 -6.03 6.87
CA ILE A 9 -2.52 -5.43 6.38
C ILE A 9 -2.81 -5.92 4.96
N MET A 10 -4.08 -5.90 4.61
CA MET A 10 -4.50 -6.13 3.23
C MET A 10 -4.06 -4.95 2.38
N CYS A 11 -3.54 -5.21 1.17
CA CYS A 11 -3.09 -4.12 0.30
C CYS A 11 -4.24 -3.12 0.08
N PRO A 12 -4.06 -1.87 0.49
CA PRO A 12 -5.15 -0.89 0.40
C PRO A 12 -5.41 -0.39 -1.01
N VAL A 13 -4.55 -0.73 -1.96
CA VAL A 13 -4.72 -0.33 -3.35
C VAL A 13 -5.58 -1.34 -4.10
N CYS A 14 -5.16 -2.60 -4.15
CA CYS A 14 -5.88 -3.62 -4.92
C CYS A 14 -6.78 -4.52 -4.07
N GLY A 15 -6.51 -4.62 -2.76
CA GLY A 15 -7.28 -5.46 -1.87
C GLY A 15 -7.15 -6.95 -2.12
N LYS A 16 -6.07 -7.38 -2.81
CA LYS A 16 -5.92 -8.77 -3.22
C LYS A 16 -4.70 -9.47 -2.64
N TYR A 17 -3.94 -8.79 -1.81
CA TYR A 17 -2.74 -9.37 -1.22
C TYR A 17 -2.63 -8.94 0.24
N MET A 18 -2.31 -9.88 1.11
CA MET A 18 -2.11 -9.62 2.53
C MET A 18 -0.61 -9.46 2.79
N PHE A 19 -0.20 -8.26 3.18
CA PHE A 19 1.19 -7.99 3.54
C PHE A 19 1.54 -8.65 4.86
N LYS A 20 2.80 -9.05 4.99
CA LYS A 20 3.35 -9.66 6.20
C LYS A 20 4.54 -8.90 6.76
N GLU A 21 5.22 -8.13 5.92
CA GLU A 21 6.45 -7.44 6.30
C GLU A 21 6.39 -5.98 5.89
N PRO A 22 7.16 -5.10 6.60
CA PRO A 22 7.23 -3.69 6.23
C PRO A 22 7.89 -3.53 4.87
N PHE A 23 7.42 -2.57 4.10
CA PHE A 23 7.96 -2.23 2.79
C PHE A 23 7.95 -3.37 1.78
N GLU A 24 7.15 -4.40 2.03
CA GLU A 24 6.93 -5.48 1.09
C GLU A 24 6.18 -4.94 -0.13
N GLU A 25 6.58 -5.37 -1.33
CA GLU A 25 5.90 -4.95 -2.55
C GLU A 25 4.76 -5.89 -2.89
N CYS A 26 3.59 -5.33 -3.14
CA CYS A 26 2.43 -6.13 -3.52
C CYS A 26 2.66 -6.76 -4.90
N PRO A 27 2.60 -8.10 -5.02
CA PRO A 27 2.82 -8.76 -6.30
C PRO A 27 1.68 -8.55 -7.30
N VAL A 28 0.55 -8.04 -6.84
CA VAL A 28 -0.61 -7.81 -7.69
C VAL A 28 -0.57 -6.42 -8.32
N CYS A 29 -0.42 -5.37 -7.48
CA CYS A 29 -0.47 -4.00 -7.97
C CYS A 29 0.86 -3.26 -7.90
N GLY A 30 1.82 -3.74 -7.11
CA GLY A 30 3.13 -3.13 -6.98
C GLY A 30 3.24 -2.06 -5.90
N TRP A 31 2.20 -1.83 -5.12
CA TRP A 31 2.26 -0.87 -4.03
C TRP A 31 3.16 -1.38 -2.92
N GLN A 32 4.06 -0.52 -2.44
CA GLN A 32 4.94 -0.87 -1.34
C GLN A 32 4.22 -0.69 -0.01
N ASN A 33 4.33 -1.69 0.88
CA ASN A 33 3.65 -1.69 2.16
C ASN A 33 4.22 -0.63 3.09
N ASP A 34 3.58 0.52 3.14
CA ASP A 34 3.95 1.62 4.02
C ASP A 34 2.76 1.94 4.92
N ILE A 35 2.89 1.56 6.20
CA ILE A 35 1.80 1.76 7.17
C ILE A 35 1.54 3.24 7.45
N VAL A 36 2.55 4.08 7.26
CA VAL A 36 2.37 5.53 7.43
C VAL A 36 1.43 6.04 6.34
N GLN A 37 1.66 5.64 5.09
CA GLN A 37 0.77 6.03 4.00
C GLN A 37 -0.62 5.40 4.15
N ALA A 38 -0.70 4.20 4.72
CA ALA A 38 -1.99 3.57 4.99
C ALA A 38 -2.80 4.37 6.02
N ASP A 39 -2.11 4.93 7.02
CA ASP A 39 -2.75 5.76 8.05
C ASP A 39 -3.02 7.19 7.56
N TYR A 40 -2.16 7.70 6.69
CA TYR A 40 -2.24 9.06 6.15
C TYR A 40 -2.27 8.98 4.63
N PRO A 41 -3.42 8.64 4.05
CA PRO A 41 -3.52 8.33 2.62
C PRO A 41 -3.25 9.48 1.66
N ASP A 42 -3.14 10.70 2.18
CA ASP A 42 -2.80 11.87 1.36
C ASP A 42 -1.30 12.19 1.35
N TRP A 43 -0.51 11.48 2.15
CA TRP A 43 0.93 11.76 2.20
C TRP A 43 1.63 11.18 0.98
N THR A 44 2.57 11.98 0.44
CA THR A 44 3.40 11.59 -0.69
C THR A 44 4.84 11.40 -0.22
N GLU A 45 5.70 10.91 -1.12
CA GLU A 45 7.15 10.80 -0.89
C GLU A 45 7.51 10.00 0.37
N CYS A 46 6.74 8.94 0.59
CA CYS A 46 7.03 7.97 1.65
C CYS A 46 7.64 6.72 1.02
N GLY A 47 7.24 5.54 1.43
CA GLY A 47 7.65 4.29 0.77
C GLY A 47 7.27 4.26 -0.70
N ASN A 48 6.12 4.84 -1.02
CA ASN A 48 5.70 5.10 -2.40
C ASN A 48 5.75 6.60 -2.66
N PHE A 49 6.17 6.99 -3.85
CA PHE A 49 6.28 8.40 -4.21
C PHE A 49 4.90 9.06 -4.22
N MET A 50 3.91 8.41 -4.81
CA MET A 50 2.54 8.90 -4.85
C MET A 50 1.82 8.55 -3.55
N SER A 51 0.84 9.37 -3.18
CA SER A 51 0.03 9.10 -2.00
C SER A 51 -0.82 7.84 -2.23
N LEU A 52 -1.31 7.25 -1.14
CA LEU A 52 -2.18 6.08 -1.25
C LEU A 52 -3.41 6.38 -2.08
N ASN A 53 -4.03 7.54 -1.88
CA ASN A 53 -5.21 7.93 -2.66
C ASN A 53 -4.89 8.05 -4.14
N GLU A 54 -3.72 8.60 -4.49
CA GLU A 54 -3.28 8.68 -5.87
C GLU A 54 -3.03 7.30 -6.47
N CYS A 55 -2.41 6.41 -5.69
CA CYS A 55 -2.16 5.04 -6.14
C CYS A 55 -3.46 4.28 -6.38
N ARG A 56 -4.43 4.44 -5.48
CA ARG A 56 -5.74 3.79 -5.62
C ARG A 56 -6.47 4.26 -6.87
N LYS A 57 -6.41 5.56 -7.13
CA LYS A 57 -7.02 6.14 -8.32
C LYS A 57 -6.35 5.62 -9.59
N ALA A 58 -5.02 5.60 -9.60
CA ALA A 58 -4.28 5.10 -10.75
C ALA A 58 -4.58 3.63 -11.02
N TRP A 59 -4.63 2.81 -9.97
CA TRP A 59 -4.98 1.40 -10.11
C TRP A 59 -6.36 1.21 -10.71
N LYS A 60 -7.32 1.96 -10.21
CA LYS A 60 -8.69 1.90 -10.69
C LYS A 60 -8.80 2.29 -12.18
N GLU A 61 -7.97 3.24 -12.59
CA GLU A 61 -7.94 3.72 -13.98
C GLU A 61 -7.02 2.89 -14.88
N GLY A 62 -6.35 1.89 -14.34
CA GLY A 62 -5.44 1.06 -15.10
C GLY A 62 -4.11 1.74 -15.42
N LYS A 63 -3.72 2.75 -14.65
CA LYS A 63 -2.49 3.50 -14.85
C LYS A 63 -1.41 3.04 -13.89
N GLU A 64 -0.16 3.28 -14.25
CA GLU A 64 0.97 2.98 -13.37
C GLU A 64 1.03 4.00 -12.24
N PHE A 65 1.63 3.59 -11.11
CA PHE A 65 1.86 4.46 -9.98
C PHE A 65 3.17 4.09 -9.29
N TYR A 66 3.65 5.00 -8.48
CA TYR A 66 4.95 4.84 -7.83
C TYR A 66 4.91 5.21 -6.36
#